data_a23f46ee6ea1088d2280db0d26e691a8
#
_entry.id   a23f46ee6ea1088d2280db0d26e691a8
#
_cell.length_a   1.000
_cell.length_b   1.000
_cell.length_c   1.000
_cell.angle_alpha   90.00
_cell.angle_beta   90.00
_cell.angle_gamma   90.00
#
_symmetry.space_group_name_H-M   'P 1'
#
loop_
_entity.id
_entity.type
_entity.pdbx_description
1 polymer ?
#
loop_
_entity_poly.entity_id
_entity_poly.type
_entity_poly.pdbx_seq_one_letter_code
_entity_poly.pdbx_strand_id
1 'polypeptide(L)'
;MEQAIIAGGCFWCTEAVFRDVIGVSEVESGYIGGSVADPTYKQVCTGSTGHAEGIRVTYDPDVISISEIYDVFLGTHDPTQLNRQGNDIGTQYRSAIFPLNAAQGEEAKAAIERWNKDNGKVAVTTIEGLTGDAQTAPWYPAEDYHQEYWDGEGQRNPYCLAVIPPKIMKLRKSFQKYVKS
;
A
#
# COMPACT_ATOMS: atom_id res chain seq x y z
N MET A 1 7.00 -4.26 17.77
CA MET A 1 6.54 -4.21 16.36
C MET A 1 5.41 -3.22 16.21
N GLU A 2 5.43 -2.47 15.14
CA GLU A 2 4.38 -1.49 14.82
C GLU A 2 3.72 -1.85 13.49
N GLN A 3 2.61 -1.19 13.17
CA GLN A 3 1.87 -1.45 11.94
C GLN A 3 1.66 -0.18 11.14
N ALA A 4 1.54 -0.34 9.81
CA ALA A 4 1.17 0.71 8.87
C ALA A 4 0.17 0.15 7.86
N ILE A 5 -0.80 0.96 7.46
CA ILE A 5 -1.79 0.58 6.44
C ILE A 5 -1.70 1.55 5.27
N ILE A 6 -1.47 1.01 4.07
CA ILE A 6 -1.28 1.76 2.83
C ILE A 6 -1.98 1.07 1.68
N ALA A 7 -2.40 1.85 0.68
CA ALA A 7 -3.10 1.37 -0.51
C ALA A 7 -2.56 2.08 -1.74
N GLY A 8 -2.11 1.34 -2.74
CA GLY A 8 -1.49 1.89 -3.94
C GLY A 8 -1.63 0.98 -5.15
N GLY A 9 -2.85 0.75 -5.62
CA GLY A 9 -3.15 -0.14 -6.73
C GLY A 9 -3.52 -1.54 -6.27
N CYS A 10 -3.28 -2.52 -7.11
CA CYS A 10 -3.56 -3.92 -6.78
C CYS A 10 -2.70 -4.37 -5.58
N PHE A 11 -3.36 -4.93 -4.56
CA PHE A 11 -2.64 -5.33 -3.35
C PHE A 11 -1.67 -6.52 -3.56
N TRP A 12 -1.84 -7.30 -4.62
CA TRP A 12 -0.83 -8.32 -4.98
C TRP A 12 0.53 -7.68 -5.26
N CYS A 13 0.52 -6.50 -5.89
CA CYS A 13 1.74 -5.75 -6.20
C CYS A 13 2.36 -5.13 -4.96
N THR A 14 1.56 -4.43 -4.15
CA THR A 14 2.05 -3.79 -2.93
C THR A 14 2.54 -4.80 -1.92
N GLU A 15 1.85 -5.91 -1.77
CA GLU A 15 2.30 -7.00 -0.90
C GLU A 15 3.67 -7.55 -1.35
N ALA A 16 3.82 -7.84 -2.64
CA ALA A 16 5.07 -8.37 -3.18
C ALA A 16 6.26 -7.44 -2.91
N VAL A 17 6.06 -6.14 -3.07
CA VAL A 17 7.09 -5.14 -2.80
C VAL A 17 7.46 -5.10 -1.32
N PHE A 18 6.47 -4.97 -0.43
CA PHE A 18 6.74 -4.77 0.99
C PHE A 18 7.23 -6.03 1.71
N ARG A 19 6.94 -7.21 1.20
CA ARG A 19 7.54 -8.43 1.74
C ARG A 19 9.05 -8.49 1.56
N ASP A 20 9.59 -7.72 0.62
CA ASP A 20 11.02 -7.64 0.34
C ASP A 20 11.73 -6.49 1.10
N VAL A 21 11.00 -5.75 1.94
CA VAL A 21 11.52 -4.61 2.70
C VAL A 21 12.06 -5.06 4.06
N ILE A 22 13.25 -4.56 4.42
CA ILE A 22 13.88 -4.89 5.72
C ILE A 22 12.97 -4.49 6.89
N GLY A 23 13.04 -5.24 7.97
CA GLY A 23 12.26 -4.96 9.17
C GLY A 23 10.79 -5.32 9.06
N VAL A 24 10.29 -5.64 7.88
CA VAL A 24 8.91 -6.08 7.67
C VAL A 24 8.82 -7.57 7.96
N SER A 25 8.01 -7.94 8.97
CA SER A 25 7.82 -9.32 9.39
C SER A 25 6.55 -9.95 8.82
N GLU A 26 5.54 -9.12 8.51
CA GLU A 26 4.25 -9.60 8.00
C GLU A 26 3.62 -8.54 7.11
N VAL A 27 3.00 -8.99 6.03
CA VAL A 27 2.17 -8.16 5.15
C VAL A 27 0.86 -8.89 4.93
N GLU A 28 -0.25 -8.25 5.30
CA GLU A 28 -1.59 -8.79 5.10
C GLU A 28 -2.32 -7.94 4.08
N SER A 29 -2.88 -8.56 3.04
CA SER A 29 -3.74 -7.87 2.07
C SER A 29 -5.16 -7.75 2.62
N GLY A 30 -5.83 -6.64 2.33
CA GLY A 30 -7.17 -6.40 2.85
C GLY A 30 -7.88 -5.22 2.20
N TYR A 31 -8.99 -4.84 2.81
CA TYR A 31 -9.88 -3.77 2.33
C TYR A 31 -10.10 -2.76 3.44
N ILE A 32 -10.10 -1.48 3.09
CA ILE A 32 -10.23 -0.39 4.06
C ILE A 32 -10.76 0.88 3.39
N GLY A 33 -11.44 1.71 4.16
CA GLY A 33 -11.85 3.06 3.73
C GLY A 33 -13.22 3.14 3.08
N GLY A 34 -13.93 2.02 2.95
CA GLY A 34 -15.28 1.98 2.40
C GLY A 34 -16.37 1.86 3.46
N SER A 35 -17.59 1.63 3.01
CA SER A 35 -18.81 1.62 3.87
C SER A 35 -19.41 0.23 4.07
N VAL A 36 -18.96 -0.79 3.33
CA VAL A 36 -19.53 -2.14 3.41
C VAL A 36 -18.72 -2.96 4.42
N ALA A 37 -19.42 -3.54 5.42
CA ALA A 37 -18.80 -4.42 6.40
C ALA A 37 -18.52 -5.79 5.77
N ASP A 38 -17.39 -6.40 6.17
CA ASP A 38 -16.96 -7.72 5.71
C ASP A 38 -17.09 -7.90 4.18
N PRO A 39 -16.49 -6.99 3.37
CA PRO A 39 -16.64 -7.05 1.93
C PRO A 39 -15.95 -8.26 1.34
N THR A 40 -16.48 -8.77 0.22
CA THR A 40 -15.80 -9.77 -0.60
C THR A 40 -14.98 -9.07 -1.68
N TYR A 41 -13.98 -9.76 -2.23
CA TYR A 41 -13.19 -9.27 -3.36
C TYR A 41 -14.10 -8.87 -4.53
N LYS A 42 -15.09 -9.72 -4.84
CA LYS A 42 -16.04 -9.45 -5.91
C LYS A 42 -16.83 -8.16 -5.70
N GLN A 43 -17.27 -7.90 -4.46
CA GLN A 43 -17.96 -6.65 -4.11
C GLN A 43 -17.04 -5.45 -4.27
N VAL A 44 -15.81 -5.53 -3.79
CA VAL A 44 -14.82 -4.44 -3.90
C VAL A 44 -14.54 -4.12 -5.37
N CYS A 45 -14.42 -5.13 -6.22
CA CYS A 45 -14.15 -4.96 -7.65
C CYS A 45 -15.28 -4.23 -8.40
N THR A 46 -16.48 -4.17 -7.85
CA THR A 46 -17.58 -3.37 -8.45
C THR A 46 -17.34 -1.88 -8.30
N GLY A 47 -16.48 -1.46 -7.39
CA GLY A 47 -16.25 -0.05 -7.05
C GLY A 47 -17.33 0.57 -6.17
N SER A 48 -18.40 -0.18 -5.82
CA SER A 48 -19.55 0.34 -5.07
C SER A 48 -19.34 0.33 -3.55
N THR A 49 -18.36 -0.43 -3.03
CA THR A 49 -18.11 -0.52 -1.58
C THR A 49 -17.39 0.70 -1.03
N GLY A 50 -16.66 1.44 -1.87
CA GLY A 50 -15.79 2.54 -1.46
C GLY A 50 -14.46 2.08 -0.85
N HIS A 51 -14.25 0.78 -0.67
CA HIS A 51 -13.00 0.25 -0.12
C HIS A 51 -11.84 0.37 -1.11
N ALA A 52 -10.64 0.64 -0.57
CA ALA A 52 -9.39 0.48 -1.28
C ALA A 52 -8.82 -0.91 -1.00
N GLU A 53 -8.14 -1.48 -1.99
CA GLU A 53 -7.27 -2.62 -1.78
C GLU A 53 -6.00 -2.12 -1.11
N GLY A 54 -5.73 -2.60 0.10
CA GLY A 54 -4.60 -2.15 0.89
C GLY A 54 -3.80 -3.30 1.48
N ILE A 55 -2.68 -2.94 2.07
CA ILE A 55 -1.86 -3.86 2.87
C ILE A 55 -1.68 -3.30 4.27
N ARG A 56 -1.65 -4.19 5.24
CA ARG A 56 -1.27 -3.90 6.61
C ARG A 56 0.10 -4.51 6.85
N VAL A 57 1.08 -3.62 7.05
CA VAL A 57 2.48 -3.99 7.20
C VAL A 57 2.83 -4.00 8.68
N THR A 58 3.39 -5.10 9.16
CA THR A 58 3.96 -5.19 10.51
C THR A 58 5.48 -5.07 10.39
N TYR A 59 6.06 -4.11 11.09
CA TYR A 59 7.48 -3.78 10.96
C TYR A 59 8.16 -3.50 12.29
N ASP A 60 9.48 -3.66 12.31
CA ASP A 60 10.33 -3.32 13.46
C ASP A 60 10.78 -1.87 13.33
N PRO A 61 10.33 -0.95 14.21
CA PRO A 61 10.69 0.46 14.13
C PRO A 61 12.17 0.75 14.41
N ASP A 62 12.88 -0.22 15.01
CA ASP A 62 14.33 -0.10 15.20
C ASP A 62 15.11 -0.40 13.91
N VAL A 63 14.49 -1.05 12.93
CA VAL A 63 15.11 -1.40 11.64
C VAL A 63 14.71 -0.43 10.54
N ILE A 64 13.43 -0.08 10.46
CA ILE A 64 12.89 0.85 9.47
C ILE A 64 11.85 1.76 10.12
N SER A 65 11.91 3.05 9.83
CA SER A 65 10.95 4.01 10.36
C SER A 65 9.67 4.07 9.53
N ILE A 66 8.60 4.61 10.12
CA ILE A 66 7.36 4.87 9.37
C ILE A 66 7.59 5.84 8.22
N SER A 67 8.45 6.84 8.41
CA SER A 67 8.84 7.79 7.36
C SER A 67 9.45 7.06 6.15
N GLU A 68 10.36 6.13 6.41
CA GLU A 68 11.01 5.33 5.37
C GLU A 68 10.04 4.39 4.68
N ILE A 69 9.10 3.79 5.41
CA ILE A 69 8.03 2.97 4.84
C ILE A 69 7.19 3.79 3.86
N TYR A 70 6.82 5.01 4.24
CA TYR A 70 6.04 5.89 3.35
C TYR A 70 6.84 6.33 2.14
N ASP A 71 8.15 6.58 2.29
CA ASP A 71 9.01 6.91 1.15
C ASP A 71 9.09 5.75 0.15
N VAL A 72 9.24 4.52 0.62
CA VAL A 72 9.23 3.32 -0.22
C VAL A 72 7.88 3.17 -0.93
N PHE A 73 6.78 3.35 -0.19
CA PHE A 73 5.43 3.27 -0.74
C PHE A 73 5.23 4.25 -1.91
N LEU A 74 5.54 5.53 -1.68
CA LEU A 74 5.37 6.56 -2.70
C LEU A 74 6.31 6.37 -3.90
N GLY A 75 7.48 5.77 -3.69
CA GLY A 75 8.47 5.53 -4.73
C GLY A 75 8.29 4.25 -5.54
N THR A 76 7.41 3.35 -5.11
CA THR A 76 7.21 2.05 -5.78
C THR A 76 5.87 1.90 -6.49
N HIS A 77 5.03 2.93 -6.46
CA HIS A 77 3.85 3.04 -7.31
C HIS A 77 3.78 4.47 -7.85
N ASP A 78 2.83 4.77 -8.73
CA ASP A 78 2.64 6.12 -9.24
C ASP A 78 1.56 6.86 -8.42
N PRO A 79 1.94 7.72 -7.47
CA PRO A 79 0.98 8.40 -6.61
C PRO A 79 0.30 9.60 -7.29
N THR A 80 0.56 9.84 -8.57
CA THR A 80 -0.08 10.94 -9.33
C THR A 80 -1.35 10.50 -10.05
N GLN A 81 -1.68 9.19 -10.05
CA GLN A 81 -2.85 8.66 -10.74
C GLN A 81 -4.05 8.64 -9.83
N LEU A 82 -5.06 9.44 -10.15
CA LEU A 82 -6.28 9.54 -9.36
C LEU A 82 -7.17 8.32 -9.59
N ASN A 83 -7.50 7.61 -8.49
CA ASN A 83 -8.41 6.46 -8.49
C ASN A 83 -8.04 5.39 -9.53
N ARG A 84 -6.74 5.20 -9.74
CA ARG A 84 -6.22 4.15 -10.63
C ARG A 84 -4.74 3.92 -10.38
N GLN A 85 -4.27 2.79 -10.85
CA GLN A 85 -2.82 2.52 -10.93
C GLN A 85 -2.58 1.74 -12.21
N GLY A 86 -1.91 2.39 -13.20
CA GLY A 86 -1.69 1.80 -14.50
C GLY A 86 -3.01 1.46 -15.19
N ASN A 87 -3.19 0.21 -15.56
CA ASN A 87 -4.40 -0.28 -16.23
C ASN A 87 -5.52 -0.66 -15.25
N ASP A 88 -5.25 -0.69 -13.95
CA ASP A 88 -6.25 -0.94 -12.91
C ASP A 88 -6.99 0.36 -12.60
N ILE A 89 -8.26 0.45 -13.01
CA ILE A 89 -9.07 1.66 -12.91
C ILE A 89 -10.19 1.44 -11.91
N GLY A 90 -10.36 2.38 -10.97
CA GLY A 90 -11.42 2.38 -9.97
C GLY A 90 -10.93 2.89 -8.63
N THR A 91 -11.87 3.33 -7.78
CA THR A 91 -11.55 3.85 -6.44
C THR A 91 -10.87 2.82 -5.54
N GLN A 92 -11.09 1.51 -5.81
CA GLN A 92 -10.41 0.42 -5.09
C GLN A 92 -8.91 0.40 -5.33
N TYR A 93 -8.43 1.03 -6.39
CA TYR A 93 -7.00 1.11 -6.73
C TYR A 93 -6.39 2.48 -6.42
N ARG A 94 -7.07 3.31 -5.63
CA ARG A 94 -6.56 4.63 -5.28
C ARG A 94 -5.31 4.57 -4.41
N SER A 95 -4.50 5.63 -4.50
CA SER A 95 -3.35 5.84 -3.62
C SER A 95 -3.82 6.46 -2.31
N ALA A 96 -3.61 5.78 -1.20
CA ALA A 96 -4.06 6.26 0.11
C ALA A 96 -3.16 5.76 1.24
N ILE A 97 -3.06 6.57 2.29
CA ILE A 97 -2.41 6.21 3.55
C ILE A 97 -3.48 6.26 4.63
N PHE A 98 -3.50 5.23 5.49
CA PHE A 98 -4.43 5.12 6.61
C PHE A 98 -3.65 5.14 7.92
N PRO A 99 -3.24 6.34 8.43
CA PRO A 99 -2.44 6.43 9.64
C PRO A 99 -3.15 5.83 10.84
N LEU A 100 -2.43 5.14 11.70
CA LEU A 100 -2.98 4.51 12.90
C LEU A 100 -3.00 5.46 14.10
N ASN A 101 -2.29 6.59 13.99
CA ASN A 101 -2.22 7.61 15.03
C ASN A 101 -1.79 8.95 14.42
N ALA A 102 -1.83 10.02 15.23
CA ALA A 102 -1.48 11.38 14.77
C ALA A 102 -0.02 11.48 14.32
N ALA A 103 0.90 10.78 14.97
CA ALA A 103 2.31 10.78 14.58
C ALA A 103 2.51 10.22 13.19
N GLN A 104 1.86 9.10 12.86
CA GLN A 104 1.88 8.54 11.51
C GLN A 104 1.24 9.51 10.50
N GLY A 105 0.17 10.20 10.90
CA GLY A 105 -0.49 11.20 10.05
C GLY A 105 0.44 12.34 9.66
N GLU A 106 1.22 12.85 10.60
CA GLU A 106 2.21 13.91 10.33
C GLU A 106 3.34 13.39 9.42
N GLU A 107 3.83 12.18 9.66
CA GLU A 107 4.85 11.58 8.81
C GLU A 107 4.34 11.30 7.39
N ALA A 108 3.06 10.95 7.24
CA ALA A 108 2.44 10.79 5.93
C ALA A 108 2.41 12.10 5.14
N LYS A 109 2.02 13.19 5.78
CA LYS A 109 2.04 14.52 5.16
C LYS A 109 3.45 14.91 4.73
N ALA A 110 4.42 14.72 5.61
CA ALA A 110 5.81 15.05 5.34
C ALA A 110 6.38 14.21 4.18
N ALA A 111 6.03 12.92 4.11
CA ALA A 111 6.46 12.03 3.04
C ALA A 111 5.91 12.48 1.67
N ILE A 112 4.63 12.84 1.63
CA ILE A 112 3.98 13.34 0.41
C ILE A 112 4.66 14.63 -0.06
N GLU A 113 4.94 15.56 0.85
CA GLU A 113 5.63 16.80 0.53
C GLU A 113 7.05 16.56 0.00
N ARG A 114 7.82 15.66 0.62
CA ARG A 114 9.14 15.25 0.12
C ARG A 114 9.06 14.68 -1.29
N TRP A 115 8.12 13.77 -1.51
CA TRP A 115 7.94 13.15 -2.82
C TRP A 115 7.61 14.20 -3.90
N ASN A 116 6.69 15.11 -3.60
CA ASN A 116 6.28 16.17 -4.52
C ASN A 116 7.48 17.06 -4.90
N LYS A 117 8.27 17.43 -3.91
CA LYS A 117 9.46 18.26 -4.11
C LYS A 117 10.51 17.54 -4.96
N ASP A 118 10.79 16.28 -4.63
CA ASP A 118 11.84 15.51 -5.29
C ASP A 118 11.49 15.14 -6.74
N ASN A 119 10.20 15.02 -7.05
CA ASN A 119 9.74 14.61 -8.38
C ASN A 119 9.18 15.75 -9.23
N GLY A 120 8.98 16.93 -8.67
CA GLY A 120 8.40 18.07 -9.39
C GLY A 120 6.96 17.81 -9.85
N LYS A 121 6.22 16.97 -9.13
CA LYS A 121 4.85 16.55 -9.42
C LYS A 121 4.03 16.62 -8.15
N VAL A 122 2.71 16.51 -8.27
CA VAL A 122 1.80 16.51 -7.12
C VAL A 122 1.15 15.13 -6.97
N ALA A 123 1.45 14.45 -5.88
CA ALA A 123 0.79 13.22 -5.52
C ALA A 123 -0.68 13.48 -5.18
N VAL A 124 -1.55 12.58 -5.61
CA VAL A 124 -2.99 12.60 -5.28
C VAL A 124 -3.32 11.65 -4.13
N THR A 125 -2.30 11.13 -3.47
CA THR A 125 -2.43 10.24 -2.31
C THR A 125 -3.25 10.91 -1.22
N THR A 126 -4.32 10.24 -0.77
CA THR A 126 -5.17 10.71 0.32
C THR A 126 -4.69 10.17 1.66
N ILE A 127 -4.92 10.94 2.72
CA ILE A 127 -4.74 10.48 4.10
C ILE A 127 -6.15 10.31 4.66
N GLU A 128 -6.52 9.06 4.99
CA GLU A 128 -7.91 8.70 5.28
C GLU A 128 -8.08 8.08 6.67
N GLY A 129 -9.25 8.25 7.23
CA GLY A 129 -9.72 7.54 8.42
C GLY A 129 -9.13 8.01 9.74
N LEU A 130 -8.26 8.99 9.75
CA LEU A 130 -7.67 9.49 10.99
C LEU A 130 -8.56 10.55 11.65
N THR A 131 -8.95 10.31 12.90
CA THR A 131 -9.68 11.28 13.72
C THR A 131 -8.95 11.44 15.04
N GLY A 132 -8.32 12.61 15.24
CA GLY A 132 -7.44 12.83 16.39
C GLY A 132 -6.23 11.89 16.35
N ASP A 133 -6.12 11.00 17.33
CA ASP A 133 -5.01 10.05 17.44
C ASP A 133 -5.44 8.60 17.10
N ALA A 134 -6.56 8.42 16.41
CA ALA A 134 -7.10 7.10 16.13
C ALA A 134 -7.52 6.92 14.66
N GLN A 135 -7.20 5.77 14.11
CA GLN A 135 -7.74 5.33 12.83
C GLN A 135 -9.19 4.86 13.02
N THR A 136 -10.12 5.45 12.25
CA THR A 136 -11.56 5.16 12.36
C THR A 136 -12.11 4.28 11.22
N ALA A 137 -11.32 4.01 10.19
CA ALA A 137 -11.73 3.12 9.12
C ALA A 137 -11.41 1.66 9.50
N PRO A 138 -12.41 0.76 9.57
CA PRO A 138 -12.16 -0.64 9.91
C PRO A 138 -11.32 -1.34 8.85
N TRP A 139 -10.40 -2.19 9.28
CA TRP A 139 -9.62 -3.08 8.43
C TRP A 139 -10.34 -4.41 8.27
N TYR A 140 -10.50 -4.85 7.02
CA TYR A 140 -11.07 -6.16 6.69
C TYR A 140 -10.04 -6.99 5.93
N PRO A 141 -9.50 -8.06 6.53
CA PRO A 141 -8.56 -8.93 5.83
C PRO A 141 -9.17 -9.48 4.55
N ALA A 142 -8.39 -9.54 3.49
CA ALA A 142 -8.81 -10.18 2.25
C ALA A 142 -8.84 -11.70 2.42
N GLU A 143 -9.52 -12.35 1.51
CA GLU A 143 -9.63 -13.82 1.49
C GLU A 143 -8.24 -14.48 1.43
N ASP A 144 -8.12 -15.67 2.00
CA ASP A 144 -6.83 -16.36 2.12
C ASP A 144 -6.12 -16.55 0.79
N TYR A 145 -6.86 -16.76 -0.29
CA TYR A 145 -6.27 -16.95 -1.62
C TYR A 145 -5.58 -15.70 -2.18
N HIS A 146 -5.80 -14.53 -1.60
CA HIS A 146 -5.09 -13.29 -1.95
C HIS A 146 -3.81 -13.12 -1.16
N GLN A 147 -3.68 -13.77 0.00
CA GLN A 147 -2.50 -13.63 0.83
C GLN A 147 -1.31 -14.33 0.19
N GLU A 148 -0.16 -13.66 0.18
CA GLU A 148 1.07 -14.17 -0.44
C GLU A 148 0.89 -14.60 -1.91
N TYR A 149 0.01 -13.89 -2.62
CA TYR A 149 -0.40 -14.26 -3.98
C TYR A 149 0.78 -14.33 -4.94
N TRP A 150 1.70 -13.38 -4.89
CA TRP A 150 2.88 -13.35 -5.77
C TRP A 150 3.79 -14.56 -5.58
N ASP A 151 3.93 -15.06 -4.36
CA ASP A 151 4.78 -16.22 -4.07
C ASP A 151 4.11 -17.56 -4.45
N GLY A 152 2.82 -17.53 -4.80
CA GLY A 152 2.04 -18.70 -5.22
C GLY A 152 1.46 -18.54 -6.62
N GLU A 153 0.14 -18.35 -6.70
CA GLU A 153 -0.59 -18.28 -7.97
C GLU A 153 -0.14 -17.10 -8.87
N GLY A 154 0.38 -16.03 -8.29
CA GLY A 154 0.88 -14.88 -9.03
C GLY A 154 2.00 -15.24 -10.01
N GLN A 155 2.79 -16.26 -9.71
CA GLN A 155 3.86 -16.74 -10.59
C GLN A 155 3.32 -17.32 -11.90
N ARG A 156 2.04 -17.63 -11.96
CA ARG A 156 1.34 -18.16 -13.15
C ARG A 156 0.39 -17.15 -13.77
N ASN A 157 0.24 -15.99 -13.15
CA ASN A 157 -0.68 -14.95 -13.61
C ASN A 157 0.03 -13.99 -14.57
N PRO A 158 -0.37 -13.92 -15.87
CA PRO A 158 0.29 -13.05 -16.84
C PRO A 158 0.30 -11.57 -16.43
N TYR A 159 -0.77 -11.10 -15.78
CA TYR A 159 -0.84 -9.74 -15.27
C TYR A 159 0.26 -9.50 -14.23
N CYS A 160 0.37 -10.37 -13.23
CA CYS A 160 1.38 -10.25 -12.18
C CYS A 160 2.80 -10.34 -12.75
N LEU A 161 3.03 -11.26 -13.69
CA LEU A 161 4.34 -11.39 -14.35
C LEU A 161 4.74 -10.14 -15.14
N ALA A 162 3.77 -9.38 -15.62
CA ALA A 162 4.02 -8.14 -16.34
C ALA A 162 4.25 -6.95 -15.40
N VAL A 163 3.48 -6.82 -14.31
CA VAL A 163 3.44 -5.59 -13.49
C VAL A 163 4.26 -5.65 -12.20
N ILE A 164 4.45 -6.84 -11.61
CA ILE A 164 5.15 -6.96 -10.32
C ILE A 164 6.67 -6.86 -10.45
N PRO A 165 7.35 -7.60 -11.36
CA PRO A 165 8.80 -7.50 -11.47
C PRO A 165 9.35 -6.09 -11.65
N PRO A 166 8.75 -5.20 -12.49
CA PRO A 166 9.23 -3.82 -12.58
C PRO A 166 9.19 -3.06 -11.26
N LYS A 167 8.17 -3.31 -10.42
CA LYS A 167 8.04 -2.66 -9.11
C LYS A 167 9.08 -3.17 -8.12
N ILE A 168 9.37 -4.47 -8.12
CA ILE A 168 10.44 -5.06 -7.30
C ILE A 168 11.80 -4.53 -7.75
N MET A 169 12.03 -4.41 -9.05
CA MET A 169 13.24 -3.82 -9.59
C MET A 169 13.40 -2.36 -9.19
N LYS A 170 12.32 -1.59 -9.18
CA LYS A 170 12.31 -0.20 -8.72
C LYS A 170 12.70 -0.13 -7.25
N LEU A 171 12.16 -1.00 -6.42
CA LEU A 171 12.52 -1.11 -5.00
C LEU A 171 14.03 -1.38 -4.87
N ARG A 172 14.54 -2.38 -5.55
CA ARG A 172 15.95 -2.79 -5.46
C ARG A 172 16.90 -1.71 -5.98
N LYS A 173 16.52 -1.00 -7.03
CA LYS A 173 17.35 0.03 -7.63
C LYS A 173 17.36 1.34 -6.84
N SER A 174 16.18 1.80 -6.43
CA SER A 174 16.02 3.13 -5.82
C SER A 174 16.05 3.11 -4.29
N PHE A 175 15.78 1.95 -3.69
CA PHE A 175 15.68 1.77 -2.24
C PHE A 175 16.51 0.59 -1.77
N GLN A 176 17.66 0.39 -2.37
CA GLN A 176 18.54 -0.76 -2.13
C GLN A 176 18.85 -0.99 -0.64
N LYS A 177 19.02 0.08 0.14
CA LYS A 177 19.31 -0.02 1.57
C LYS A 177 18.15 -0.57 2.40
N TYR A 178 16.94 -0.62 1.84
CA TYR A 178 15.75 -1.14 2.51
C TYR A 178 15.32 -2.52 2.01
N VAL A 179 16.12 -3.16 1.18
CA VAL A 179 15.80 -4.47 0.60
C VAL A 179 16.39 -5.58 1.46
N LYS A 180 15.62 -6.64 1.71
CA LYS A 180 16.10 -7.84 2.39
C LYS A 180 17.21 -8.51 1.58
N SER A 181 18.19 -9.02 2.26
CA SER A 181 19.31 -9.78 1.65
C SER A 181 18.89 -11.20 1.27
#